data_885e585183dd8c75a561fb9fbdadf10c
#
_entry.id   885e585183dd8c75a561fb9fbdadf10c
#
_cell.length_a   1.000
_cell.length_b   1.000
_cell.length_c   1.000
_cell.angle_alpha   90.00
_cell.angle_beta   90.00
_cell.angle_gamma   90.00
#
_symmetry.space_group_name_H-M   'P 1'
#
loop_
_entity.id
_entity.type
_entity.pdbx_description
1 polymer ?
#
loop_
_entity_poly.entity_id
_entity_poly.type
_entity_poly.pdbx_seq_one_letter_code
_entity_poly.pdbx_strand_id
1 'polypeptide(L)'
;MTEFQTIRIDVDDDRIASLTLARPDQHNAFNRQMIDELTAAAAELAGDDTLRAVVLAAEGKSFCAGGDLRWMQAQATADRHGKMAEARALAHMLLALNDLPMPLIARVQGNAFGGGIGLMAVSDIVIADAAARFALTETRLGLIPATIGPFVMRRLGQAGTRQTFITGSVMSAERARQLGLVAMVAAPGQLDDALSVELKAVRAAAPGAMRIAKSYALSQLGQPDADTIETAIHILADSWEGDEASAGIAAFFDRTSPPWAS
;
A
#
# COMPACT_ATOMS: atom_id res chain seq x y z
N MET A 1 -6.53 -22.19 9.30
CA MET A 1 -5.87 -20.89 8.99
C MET A 1 -4.45 -21.17 8.59
N THR A 2 -3.99 -20.57 7.51
CA THR A 2 -2.60 -20.67 7.04
C THR A 2 -1.68 -20.01 8.08
N GLU A 3 -0.55 -20.64 8.42
CA GLU A 3 0.44 -20.05 9.32
C GLU A 3 1.31 -19.07 8.52
N PHE A 4 1.14 -17.76 8.76
CA PHE A 4 1.90 -16.70 8.14
C PHE A 4 3.09 -16.29 9.01
N GLN A 5 4.19 -15.83 8.42
CA GLN A 5 5.40 -15.42 9.13
C GLN A 5 5.60 -13.90 9.15
N THR A 6 5.09 -13.20 8.16
CA THR A 6 5.28 -11.75 7.97
C THR A 6 4.03 -10.93 8.25
N ILE A 7 2.90 -11.59 8.39
CA ILE A 7 1.60 -11.00 8.71
C ILE A 7 0.87 -11.84 9.77
N ARG A 8 -0.20 -11.29 10.34
CA ARG A 8 -1.13 -12.01 11.24
C ARG A 8 -2.56 -11.72 10.84
N ILE A 9 -3.44 -12.69 11.04
CA ILE A 9 -4.89 -12.55 10.88
C ILE A 9 -5.55 -12.97 12.18
N ASP A 10 -6.33 -12.08 12.76
CA ASP A 10 -7.19 -12.33 13.90
C ASP A 10 -8.60 -11.87 13.56
N VAL A 11 -9.61 -12.61 13.98
CA VAL A 11 -11.03 -12.27 13.76
C VAL A 11 -11.72 -12.14 15.11
N ASP A 12 -12.34 -10.99 15.34
CA ASP A 12 -13.06 -10.72 16.58
C ASP A 12 -14.51 -11.31 16.56
N ASP A 13 -15.19 -11.21 17.70
CA ASP A 13 -16.57 -11.69 17.87
C ASP A 13 -17.58 -10.92 16.99
N ASP A 14 -17.26 -9.69 16.60
CA ASP A 14 -18.04 -8.86 15.68
C ASP A 14 -17.79 -9.17 14.21
N ARG A 15 -16.98 -10.21 13.93
CA ARG A 15 -16.60 -10.63 12.57
C ARG A 15 -15.80 -9.54 11.82
N ILE A 16 -15.00 -8.79 12.52
CA ILE A 16 -13.99 -7.89 11.97
C ILE A 16 -12.66 -8.63 11.94
N ALA A 17 -12.06 -8.77 10.77
CA ALA A 17 -10.72 -9.33 10.64
C ALA A 17 -9.66 -8.25 10.79
N SER A 18 -8.65 -8.48 11.61
CA SER A 18 -7.43 -7.68 11.69
C SER A 18 -6.34 -8.36 10.86
N LEU A 19 -5.95 -7.75 9.74
CA LEU A 19 -4.81 -8.15 8.91
C LEU A 19 -3.62 -7.25 9.27
N THR A 20 -2.65 -7.79 10.01
CA THR A 20 -1.57 -7.01 10.61
C THR A 20 -0.23 -7.33 9.97
N LEU A 21 0.48 -6.32 9.46
CA LEU A 21 1.87 -6.45 9.02
C LEU A 21 2.76 -6.67 10.24
N ALA A 22 3.57 -7.73 10.25
CA ALA A 22 4.29 -8.23 11.44
C ALA A 22 5.80 -8.37 11.21
N ARG A 23 6.42 -7.37 10.54
CA ARG A 23 7.88 -7.24 10.38
C ARG A 23 8.38 -5.91 10.97
N PRO A 24 8.11 -5.59 12.25
CA PRO A 24 8.41 -4.27 12.83
C PRO A 24 9.90 -3.91 12.79
N ASP A 25 10.81 -4.88 12.91
CA ASP A 25 12.27 -4.69 12.85
C ASP A 25 12.76 -4.25 11.46
N GLN A 26 12.01 -4.54 10.40
CA GLN A 26 12.23 -4.09 9.04
C GLN A 26 11.24 -2.99 8.63
N HIS A 27 10.63 -2.29 9.62
CA HIS A 27 9.63 -1.26 9.37
C HIS A 27 8.49 -1.72 8.46
N ASN A 28 8.13 -2.99 8.50
CA ASN A 28 7.12 -3.63 7.64
C ASN A 28 7.38 -3.44 6.14
N ALA A 29 8.64 -3.34 5.74
CA ALA A 29 9.01 -3.24 4.34
C ALA A 29 8.69 -4.55 3.60
N PHE A 30 8.24 -4.44 2.35
CA PHE A 30 7.88 -5.57 1.49
C PHE A 30 9.10 -6.39 1.11
N ASN A 31 8.99 -7.70 1.31
CA ASN A 31 9.77 -8.71 0.62
C ASN A 31 8.82 -9.65 -0.13
N ARG A 32 9.36 -10.55 -0.94
CA ARG A 32 8.54 -11.48 -1.72
C ARG A 32 7.60 -12.29 -0.82
N GLN A 33 8.07 -12.78 0.29
CA GLN A 33 7.26 -13.56 1.23
C GLN A 33 6.03 -12.78 1.72
N MET A 34 6.20 -11.52 2.16
CA MET A 34 5.08 -10.69 2.60
C MET A 34 4.07 -10.43 1.47
N ILE A 35 4.54 -10.24 0.24
CA ILE A 35 3.67 -10.06 -0.93
C ILE A 35 2.84 -11.33 -1.17
N ASP A 36 3.48 -12.51 -1.15
CA ASP A 36 2.79 -13.78 -1.34
C ASP A 36 1.81 -14.08 -0.20
N GLU A 37 2.21 -13.80 1.06
CA GLU A 37 1.35 -13.99 2.23
C GLU A 37 0.14 -13.04 2.22
N LEU A 38 0.31 -11.77 1.88
CA LEU A 38 -0.80 -10.82 1.73
C LEU A 38 -1.75 -11.22 0.61
N THR A 39 -1.24 -11.78 -0.49
CA THR A 39 -2.06 -12.30 -1.58
C THR A 39 -2.90 -13.49 -1.12
N ALA A 40 -2.28 -14.43 -0.41
CA ALA A 40 -2.98 -15.60 0.14
C ALA A 40 -4.00 -15.18 1.21
N ALA A 41 -3.64 -14.24 2.08
CA ALA A 41 -4.53 -13.69 3.10
C ALA A 41 -5.76 -13.00 2.48
N ALA A 42 -5.56 -12.21 1.42
CA ALA A 42 -6.67 -11.58 0.71
C ALA A 42 -7.64 -12.62 0.12
N ALA A 43 -7.12 -13.71 -0.44
CA ALA A 43 -7.95 -14.80 -0.97
C ALA A 43 -8.71 -15.55 0.15
N GLU A 44 -8.05 -15.83 1.30
CA GLU A 44 -8.70 -16.47 2.45
C GLU A 44 -9.82 -15.58 3.01
N LEU A 45 -9.55 -14.28 3.22
CA LEU A 45 -10.52 -13.31 3.73
C LEU A 45 -11.69 -13.10 2.76
N ALA A 46 -11.43 -13.04 1.45
CA ALA A 46 -12.47 -12.88 0.43
C ALA A 46 -13.44 -14.06 0.39
N GLY A 47 -12.96 -15.27 0.74
CA GLY A 47 -13.77 -16.50 0.79
C GLY A 47 -14.66 -16.63 2.05
N ASP A 48 -14.48 -15.78 3.06
CA ASP A 48 -15.31 -15.78 4.28
C ASP A 48 -16.47 -14.78 4.18
N ASP A 49 -17.64 -15.29 3.81
CA ASP A 49 -18.85 -14.47 3.68
C ASP A 49 -19.38 -13.93 5.01
N THR A 50 -18.89 -14.41 6.14
CA THR A 50 -19.32 -13.94 7.46
C THR A 50 -18.59 -12.68 7.90
N LEU A 51 -17.46 -12.34 7.29
CA LEU A 51 -16.70 -11.15 7.63
C LEU A 51 -17.44 -9.86 7.25
N ARG A 52 -17.38 -8.89 8.15
CA ARG A 52 -18.02 -7.58 8.01
C ARG A 52 -17.06 -6.51 7.47
N ALA A 53 -15.80 -6.56 7.88
CA ALA A 53 -14.73 -5.69 7.41
C ALA A 53 -13.37 -6.34 7.66
N VAL A 54 -12.35 -5.79 7.01
CA VAL A 54 -10.94 -6.07 7.28
C VAL A 54 -10.26 -4.77 7.73
N VAL A 55 -9.56 -4.80 8.87
CA VAL A 55 -8.68 -3.74 9.34
C VAL A 55 -7.26 -4.09 8.96
N LEU A 56 -6.66 -3.34 8.06
CA LEU A 56 -5.25 -3.44 7.72
C LEU A 56 -4.44 -2.58 8.70
N ALA A 57 -3.65 -3.24 9.54
CA ALA A 57 -2.84 -2.63 10.58
C ALA A 57 -1.36 -3.02 10.44
N ALA A 58 -0.50 -2.48 11.28
CA ALA A 58 0.91 -2.83 11.29
C ALA A 58 1.50 -2.74 12.70
N GLU A 59 2.41 -3.64 13.02
CA GLU A 59 3.18 -3.60 14.26
C GLU A 59 4.30 -2.55 14.21
N GLY A 60 4.72 -2.08 15.37
CA GLY A 60 5.87 -1.20 15.51
C GLY A 60 5.62 0.25 15.09
N LYS A 61 6.71 0.97 14.81
CA LYS A 61 6.69 2.43 14.62
C LYS A 61 6.26 2.89 13.23
N SER A 62 6.43 2.04 12.23
CA SER A 62 6.12 2.36 10.83
C SER A 62 4.95 1.52 10.36
N PHE A 63 4.08 2.10 9.54
CA PHE A 63 3.05 1.32 8.86
C PHE A 63 3.71 0.42 7.81
N CYS A 64 4.41 1.01 6.82
CA CYS A 64 5.20 0.25 5.84
C CYS A 64 6.23 1.17 5.16
N ALA A 65 7.50 0.80 5.23
CA ALA A 65 8.60 1.59 4.68
C ALA A 65 8.84 1.41 3.16
N GLY A 66 7.97 0.68 2.46
CA GLY A 66 8.14 0.37 1.03
C GLY A 66 8.88 -0.94 0.80
N GLY A 67 9.80 -0.99 -0.16
CA GLY A 67 10.56 -2.21 -0.48
C GLY A 67 11.65 -2.50 0.56
N ASP A 68 11.78 -3.77 0.94
CA ASP A 68 12.88 -4.26 1.79
C ASP A 68 14.23 -4.09 1.05
N LEU A 69 15.25 -3.65 1.77
CA LEU A 69 16.56 -3.35 1.18
C LEU A 69 17.19 -4.55 0.46
N ARG A 70 17.08 -5.75 1.03
CA ARG A 70 17.63 -6.97 0.38
C ARG A 70 16.82 -7.33 -0.86
N TRP A 71 15.51 -7.16 -0.80
CA TRP A 71 14.65 -7.36 -1.96
C TRP A 71 14.98 -6.35 -3.07
N MET A 72 15.20 -5.07 -2.74
CA MET A 72 15.63 -4.04 -3.70
C MET A 72 17.00 -4.36 -4.31
N GLN A 73 17.98 -4.83 -3.52
CA GLN A 73 19.28 -5.25 -4.03
C GLN A 73 19.15 -6.43 -5.01
N ALA A 74 18.31 -7.41 -4.69
CA ALA A 74 18.05 -8.53 -5.58
C ALA A 74 17.41 -8.06 -6.90
N GLN A 75 16.49 -7.09 -6.84
CA GLN A 75 15.90 -6.49 -8.04
C GLN A 75 16.94 -5.72 -8.89
N ALA A 76 17.86 -5.00 -8.27
CA ALA A 76 18.90 -4.26 -8.99
C ALA A 76 19.76 -5.18 -9.87
N THR A 77 19.99 -6.42 -9.44
CA THR A 77 20.82 -7.42 -10.14
C THR A 77 20.02 -8.43 -10.97
N ALA A 78 18.70 -8.47 -10.83
CA ALA A 78 17.83 -9.36 -11.59
C ALA A 78 17.76 -8.95 -13.07
N ASP A 79 17.49 -9.92 -13.94
CA ASP A 79 17.15 -9.62 -15.33
C ASP A 79 15.77 -8.95 -15.45
N ARG A 80 15.44 -8.47 -16.64
CA ARG A 80 14.16 -7.81 -16.92
C ARG A 80 12.96 -8.70 -16.55
N HIS A 81 13.05 -10.00 -16.87
CA HIS A 81 11.97 -10.94 -16.59
C HIS A 81 11.71 -11.08 -15.08
N GLY A 82 12.78 -11.22 -14.29
CA GLY A 82 12.72 -11.26 -12.83
C GLY A 82 12.12 -9.99 -12.23
N LYS A 83 12.57 -8.80 -12.68
CA LYS A 83 12.02 -7.51 -12.27
C LYS A 83 10.52 -7.40 -12.54
N MET A 84 10.09 -7.79 -13.74
CA MET A 84 8.66 -7.78 -14.12
C MET A 84 7.84 -8.80 -13.30
N ALA A 85 8.40 -9.97 -13.00
CA ALA A 85 7.71 -10.98 -12.18
C ALA A 85 7.44 -10.47 -10.76
N GLU A 86 8.41 -9.79 -10.14
CA GLU A 86 8.25 -9.20 -8.82
C GLU A 86 7.26 -8.01 -8.83
N ALA A 87 7.34 -7.15 -9.83
CA ALA A 87 6.39 -6.05 -9.99
C ALA A 87 4.95 -6.58 -10.19
N ARG A 88 4.80 -7.65 -10.98
CA ARG A 88 3.49 -8.30 -11.20
C ARG A 88 2.95 -8.91 -9.92
N ALA A 89 3.78 -9.56 -9.12
CA ALA A 89 3.37 -10.11 -7.83
C ALA A 89 2.85 -9.00 -6.89
N LEU A 90 3.57 -7.88 -6.80
CA LEU A 90 3.14 -6.73 -5.99
C LEU A 90 1.82 -6.12 -6.51
N ALA A 91 1.68 -5.96 -7.83
CA ALA A 91 0.45 -5.44 -8.42
C ALA A 91 -0.76 -6.35 -8.16
N HIS A 92 -0.59 -7.66 -8.30
CA HIS A 92 -1.65 -8.65 -8.02
C HIS A 92 -2.04 -8.68 -6.53
N MET A 93 -1.08 -8.56 -5.63
CA MET A 93 -1.35 -8.43 -4.20
C MET A 93 -2.21 -7.20 -3.89
N LEU A 94 -1.86 -6.04 -4.47
CA LEU A 94 -2.64 -4.82 -4.31
C LEU A 94 -4.05 -4.97 -4.91
N LEU A 95 -4.17 -5.60 -6.08
CA LEU A 95 -5.47 -5.86 -6.70
C LEU A 95 -6.33 -6.79 -5.83
N ALA A 96 -5.74 -7.86 -5.29
CA ALA A 96 -6.46 -8.78 -4.41
C ALA A 96 -7.00 -8.09 -3.14
N LEU A 97 -6.23 -7.18 -2.55
CA LEU A 97 -6.68 -6.38 -1.40
C LEU A 97 -7.75 -5.35 -1.80
N ASN A 98 -7.61 -4.68 -2.96
CA ASN A 98 -8.60 -3.75 -3.49
C ASN A 98 -9.96 -4.43 -3.72
N ASP A 99 -9.94 -5.68 -4.19
CA ASP A 99 -11.11 -6.44 -4.60
C ASP A 99 -11.77 -7.23 -3.45
N LEU A 100 -11.26 -7.10 -2.22
CA LEU A 100 -11.94 -7.67 -1.05
C LEU A 100 -13.43 -7.26 -1.07
N PRO A 101 -14.35 -8.21 -0.94
CA PRO A 101 -15.79 -7.90 -1.08
C PRO A 101 -16.34 -7.07 0.08
N MET A 102 -15.72 -7.15 1.27
CA MET A 102 -16.05 -6.34 2.44
C MET A 102 -15.17 -5.07 2.50
N PRO A 103 -15.52 -4.04 3.29
CA PRO A 103 -14.68 -2.87 3.51
C PRO A 103 -13.29 -3.22 4.01
N LEU A 104 -12.25 -2.62 3.41
CA LEU A 104 -10.87 -2.64 3.86
C LEU A 104 -10.54 -1.28 4.50
N ILE A 105 -10.23 -1.26 5.80
CA ILE A 105 -9.95 -0.04 6.56
C ILE A 105 -8.48 -0.06 6.97
N ALA A 106 -7.68 0.89 6.50
CA ALA A 106 -6.28 1.01 6.92
C ALA A 106 -6.17 1.85 8.20
N ARG A 107 -5.55 1.25 9.23
CA ARG A 107 -5.17 1.88 10.49
C ARG A 107 -3.67 2.20 10.45
N VAL A 108 -3.34 3.47 10.16
CA VAL A 108 -1.98 3.90 9.84
C VAL A 108 -1.37 4.65 11.03
N GLN A 109 -0.65 3.93 11.88
CA GLN A 109 -0.05 4.47 13.10
C GLN A 109 1.27 5.20 12.88
N GLY A 110 1.89 5.06 11.70
CA GLY A 110 3.21 5.59 11.44
C GLY A 110 3.47 5.83 9.96
N ASN A 111 4.73 6.04 9.62
CA ASN A 111 5.12 6.40 8.27
C ASN A 111 4.79 5.31 7.24
N ALA A 112 4.39 5.74 6.04
CA ALA A 112 4.21 4.87 4.88
C ALA A 112 4.93 5.47 3.66
N PHE A 113 5.78 4.67 3.03
CA PHE A 113 6.56 5.07 1.87
C PHE A 113 6.37 4.08 0.72
N GLY A 114 6.46 4.54 -0.52
CA GLY A 114 6.38 3.70 -1.71
C GLY A 114 5.20 2.73 -1.68
N GLY A 115 5.49 1.43 -1.66
CA GLY A 115 4.47 0.38 -1.58
C GLY A 115 3.52 0.48 -0.38
N GLY A 116 3.94 1.10 0.74
CA GLY A 116 3.06 1.39 1.87
C GLY A 116 1.93 2.36 1.50
N ILE A 117 2.20 3.34 0.61
CA ILE A 117 1.14 4.19 0.03
C ILE A 117 0.25 3.37 -0.91
N GLY A 118 0.78 2.37 -1.59
CA GLY A 118 -0.01 1.42 -2.37
C GLY A 118 -1.06 0.70 -1.52
N LEU A 119 -0.69 0.21 -0.32
CA LEU A 119 -1.64 -0.38 0.64
C LEU A 119 -2.72 0.61 1.08
N MET A 120 -2.34 1.86 1.35
CA MET A 120 -3.31 2.91 1.68
C MET A 120 -4.24 3.20 0.51
N ALA A 121 -3.74 3.22 -0.72
CA ALA A 121 -4.51 3.55 -1.92
C ALA A 121 -5.58 2.50 -2.25
N VAL A 122 -5.35 1.23 -1.95
CA VAL A 122 -6.32 0.14 -2.16
C VAL A 122 -7.30 -0.03 -1.00
N SER A 123 -7.08 0.66 0.12
CA SER A 123 -8.01 0.63 1.26
C SER A 123 -9.19 1.57 1.02
N ASP A 124 -10.40 1.13 1.35
CA ASP A 124 -11.62 1.94 1.19
C ASP A 124 -11.58 3.17 2.09
N ILE A 125 -11.18 2.99 3.35
CA ILE A 125 -11.05 4.05 4.36
C ILE A 125 -9.64 4.00 4.93
N VAL A 126 -8.99 5.16 5.04
CA VAL A 126 -7.66 5.30 5.64
C VAL A 126 -7.74 6.24 6.82
N ILE A 127 -7.41 5.75 8.01
CA ILE A 127 -7.30 6.53 9.24
C ILE A 127 -5.82 6.58 9.62
N ALA A 128 -5.28 7.78 9.75
CA ALA A 128 -3.86 7.96 10.01
C ALA A 128 -3.60 8.80 11.25
N ASP A 129 -2.54 8.45 11.99
CA ASP A 129 -2.03 9.29 13.07
C ASP A 129 -1.48 10.62 12.52
N ALA A 130 -1.72 11.72 13.20
CA ALA A 130 -1.29 13.06 12.80
C ALA A 130 0.24 13.19 12.65
N ALA A 131 1.02 12.37 13.36
CA ALA A 131 2.47 12.35 13.28
C ALA A 131 2.99 11.58 12.07
N ALA A 132 2.16 10.75 11.41
CA ALA A 132 2.56 9.95 10.26
C ALA A 132 3.02 10.80 9.07
N ARG A 133 3.99 10.27 8.31
CA ARG A 133 4.54 10.91 7.11
C ARG A 133 4.50 9.96 5.94
N PHE A 134 4.26 10.50 4.75
CA PHE A 134 4.04 9.75 3.53
C PHE A 134 4.89 10.30 2.40
N ALA A 135 5.49 9.44 1.59
CA ALA A 135 6.19 9.87 0.38
C ALA A 135 6.30 8.75 -0.65
N LEU A 136 6.28 9.13 -1.91
CA LEU A 136 6.64 8.29 -3.05
C LEU A 136 8.07 8.65 -3.44
N THR A 137 9.03 7.97 -2.82
CA THR A 137 10.46 8.35 -2.90
C THR A 137 11.20 7.73 -4.07
N GLU A 138 10.52 7.00 -4.92
CA GLU A 138 11.09 6.24 -6.04
C GLU A 138 11.90 7.13 -6.99
N THR A 139 11.42 8.34 -7.30
CA THR A 139 12.13 9.27 -8.18
C THR A 139 13.46 9.77 -7.61
N ARG A 140 13.66 9.72 -6.31
CA ARG A 140 14.94 10.01 -5.67
C ARG A 140 15.98 8.91 -5.89
N LEU A 141 15.54 7.74 -6.30
CA LEU A 141 16.36 6.57 -6.61
C LEU A 141 16.53 6.37 -8.13
N GLY A 142 16.08 7.32 -8.97
CA GLY A 142 16.05 7.15 -10.42
C GLY A 142 14.97 6.15 -10.90
N LEU A 143 14.03 5.80 -10.02
CA LEU A 143 12.89 4.92 -10.31
C LEU A 143 11.59 5.72 -10.37
N ILE A 144 10.50 5.03 -10.66
CA ILE A 144 9.16 5.62 -10.63
C ILE A 144 8.19 4.73 -9.83
N PRO A 145 7.16 5.27 -9.19
CA PRO A 145 6.17 4.50 -8.44
C PRO A 145 5.14 3.84 -9.38
N ALA A 146 5.62 3.07 -10.39
CA ALA A 146 4.78 2.57 -11.47
C ALA A 146 3.84 1.45 -11.02
N THR A 147 4.34 0.44 -10.29
CA THR A 147 3.54 -0.73 -9.90
C THR A 147 2.33 -0.36 -9.04
N ILE A 148 2.52 0.57 -8.10
CA ILE A 148 1.45 1.10 -7.25
C ILE A 148 0.66 2.21 -7.95
N GLY A 149 1.22 2.74 -9.03
CA GLY A 149 0.74 3.94 -9.74
C GLY A 149 -0.74 3.88 -10.11
N PRO A 150 -1.23 2.83 -10.78
CA PRO A 150 -2.63 2.73 -11.16
C PRO A 150 -3.61 2.90 -10.00
N PHE A 151 -3.28 2.39 -8.81
CA PHE A 151 -4.11 2.53 -7.60
C PHE A 151 -4.00 3.92 -6.98
N VAL A 152 -2.76 4.43 -6.86
CA VAL A 152 -2.49 5.75 -6.25
C VAL A 152 -3.05 6.89 -7.09
N MET A 153 -2.90 6.82 -8.42
CA MET A 153 -3.45 7.82 -9.35
C MET A 153 -4.96 7.96 -9.23
N ARG A 154 -5.67 6.86 -9.07
CA ARG A 154 -7.13 6.86 -8.88
C ARG A 154 -7.51 7.50 -7.55
N ARG A 155 -6.73 7.22 -6.50
CA ARG A 155 -7.00 7.76 -5.16
C ARG A 155 -6.72 9.26 -5.05
N LEU A 156 -5.61 9.73 -5.62
CA LEU A 156 -5.17 11.12 -5.53
C LEU A 156 -5.74 12.03 -6.63
N GLY A 157 -6.27 11.44 -7.70
CA GLY A 157 -6.62 12.17 -8.89
C GLY A 157 -5.41 12.82 -9.59
N GLN A 158 -5.67 13.51 -10.72
CA GLN A 158 -4.63 14.04 -11.58
C GLN A 158 -3.67 15.02 -10.85
N ALA A 159 -4.23 15.97 -10.11
CA ALA A 159 -3.43 17.02 -9.47
C ALA A 159 -2.56 16.46 -8.33
N GLY A 160 -3.13 15.62 -7.47
CA GLY A 160 -2.42 14.98 -6.37
C GLY A 160 -1.33 14.05 -6.85
N THR A 161 -1.60 13.25 -7.88
CA THR A 161 -0.61 12.37 -8.52
C THR A 161 0.59 13.14 -9.03
N ARG A 162 0.37 14.19 -9.83
CA ARG A 162 1.47 14.98 -10.40
C ARG A 162 2.35 15.63 -9.32
N GLN A 163 1.76 16.08 -8.21
CA GLN A 163 2.52 16.65 -7.09
C GLN A 163 3.38 15.61 -6.37
N THR A 164 2.88 14.40 -6.19
CA THR A 164 3.53 13.39 -5.34
C THR A 164 4.51 12.52 -6.11
N PHE A 165 4.22 12.16 -7.37
CA PHE A 165 5.06 11.28 -8.18
C PHE A 165 6.36 11.94 -8.64
N ILE A 166 6.31 13.25 -8.95
CA ILE A 166 7.44 13.94 -9.59
C ILE A 166 8.57 14.24 -8.61
N THR A 167 8.24 14.71 -7.40
CA THR A 167 9.26 15.24 -6.48
C THR A 167 9.65 14.28 -5.35
N GLY A 168 8.85 13.25 -5.09
CA GLY A 168 9.04 12.37 -3.94
C GLY A 168 8.99 13.12 -2.58
N SER A 169 8.33 14.28 -2.54
CA SER A 169 8.25 15.11 -1.33
C SER A 169 7.48 14.42 -0.22
N VAL A 170 7.94 14.60 1.02
CA VAL A 170 7.28 14.06 2.20
C VAL A 170 6.02 14.86 2.51
N MET A 171 4.89 14.18 2.65
CA MET A 171 3.59 14.73 3.03
C MET A 171 3.32 14.49 4.52
N SER A 172 2.68 15.45 5.18
CA SER A 172 2.03 15.23 6.48
C SER A 172 0.71 14.45 6.30
N ALA A 173 0.20 13.87 7.39
CA ALA A 173 -1.11 13.22 7.40
C ALA A 173 -2.22 14.17 6.93
N GLU A 174 -2.19 15.43 7.36
CA GLU A 174 -3.17 16.44 6.95
C GLU A 174 -3.06 16.75 5.44
N ARG A 175 -1.83 16.84 4.88
CA ARG A 175 -1.67 17.02 3.43
C ARG A 175 -2.19 15.80 2.66
N ALA A 176 -1.94 14.59 3.13
CA ALA A 176 -2.46 13.36 2.54
C ALA A 176 -4.00 13.32 2.59
N ARG A 177 -4.61 13.86 3.64
CA ARG A 177 -6.08 14.02 3.76
C ARG A 177 -6.62 14.99 2.71
N GLN A 178 -5.99 16.14 2.54
CA GLN A 178 -6.38 17.12 1.51
C GLN A 178 -6.29 16.56 0.08
N LEU A 179 -5.39 15.64 -0.15
CA LEU A 179 -5.22 14.95 -1.44
C LEU A 179 -6.13 13.72 -1.61
N GLY A 180 -6.92 13.36 -0.59
CA GLY A 180 -7.84 12.23 -0.66
C GLY A 180 -7.22 10.85 -0.36
N LEU A 181 -5.93 10.79 0.01
CA LEU A 181 -5.28 9.53 0.41
C LEU A 181 -5.77 9.07 1.79
N VAL A 182 -5.88 9.99 2.73
CA VAL A 182 -6.34 9.78 4.10
C VAL A 182 -7.75 10.33 4.26
N ALA A 183 -8.67 9.54 4.81
CA ALA A 183 -10.04 9.96 5.09
C ALA A 183 -10.12 10.73 6.41
N MET A 184 -9.41 10.26 7.44
CA MET A 184 -9.42 10.84 8.78
C MET A 184 -8.01 10.91 9.36
N VAL A 185 -7.65 12.06 9.94
CA VAL A 185 -6.42 12.25 10.72
C VAL A 185 -6.79 12.23 12.19
N ALA A 186 -6.29 11.25 12.91
CA ALA A 186 -6.48 11.11 14.35
C ALA A 186 -5.43 11.91 15.12
N ALA A 187 -5.83 12.56 16.18
CA ALA A 187 -4.89 13.20 17.11
C ALA A 187 -3.97 12.15 17.77
N PRO A 188 -2.79 12.52 18.25
CA PRO A 188 -1.89 11.59 18.90
C PRO A 188 -2.58 10.79 20.02
N GLY A 189 -2.46 9.47 19.97
CA GLY A 189 -3.08 8.55 20.93
C GLY A 189 -4.58 8.29 20.71
N GLN A 190 -5.22 8.87 19.69
CA GLN A 190 -6.66 8.70 19.41
C GLN A 190 -6.94 7.86 18.14
N LEU A 191 -5.93 7.17 17.61
CA LEU A 191 -6.10 6.40 16.39
C LEU A 191 -7.11 5.25 16.55
N ASP A 192 -7.13 4.59 17.71
CA ASP A 192 -8.06 3.50 18.00
C ASP A 192 -9.47 4.00 18.25
N ASP A 193 -9.62 5.18 18.85
CA ASP A 193 -10.93 5.83 19.02
C ASP A 193 -11.52 6.17 17.63
N ALA A 194 -10.70 6.74 16.74
CA ALA A 194 -11.12 7.07 15.38
C ALA A 194 -11.50 5.80 14.59
N LEU A 195 -10.73 4.72 14.70
CA LEU A 195 -11.07 3.42 14.11
C LEU A 195 -12.39 2.89 14.66
N SER A 196 -12.60 2.98 15.98
CA SER A 196 -13.82 2.50 16.65
C SER A 196 -15.09 3.20 16.12
N VAL A 197 -15.00 4.48 15.76
CA VAL A 197 -16.09 5.23 15.13
C VAL A 197 -16.48 4.62 13.79
N GLU A 198 -15.51 4.34 12.94
CA GLU A 198 -15.75 3.70 11.62
C GLU A 198 -16.28 2.26 11.77
N LEU A 199 -15.71 1.49 12.69
CA LEU A 199 -16.20 0.14 12.95
C LEU A 199 -17.63 0.12 13.51
N LYS A 200 -18.02 1.14 14.29
CA LYS A 200 -19.41 1.30 14.72
C LYS A 200 -20.35 1.52 13.53
N ALA A 201 -19.94 2.31 12.55
CA ALA A 201 -20.72 2.52 11.33
C ALA A 201 -20.83 1.22 10.50
N VAL A 202 -19.74 0.46 10.38
CA VAL A 202 -19.72 -0.86 9.73
C VAL A 202 -20.70 -1.83 10.43
N ARG A 203 -20.70 -1.86 11.76
CA ARG A 203 -21.61 -2.73 12.53
C ARG A 203 -23.08 -2.36 12.34
N ALA A 204 -23.39 -1.09 12.12
CA ALA A 204 -24.75 -0.59 11.91
C ALA A 204 -25.27 -0.85 10.48
N ALA A 205 -24.37 -1.10 9.51
CA ALA A 205 -24.75 -1.31 8.12
C ALA A 205 -25.03 -2.81 7.82
N ALA A 206 -25.91 -3.09 6.86
CA ALA A 206 -26.17 -4.45 6.39
C ALA A 206 -24.99 -4.98 5.58
N PRO A 207 -24.38 -6.14 5.93
CA PRO A 207 -23.15 -6.63 5.30
C PRO A 207 -23.29 -6.83 3.78
N GLY A 208 -24.40 -7.43 3.33
CA GLY A 208 -24.65 -7.63 1.90
C GLY A 208 -24.79 -6.33 1.13
N ALA A 209 -25.44 -5.31 1.70
CA ALA A 209 -25.56 -4.00 1.08
C ALA A 209 -24.22 -3.28 0.99
N MET A 210 -23.34 -3.38 2.01
CA MET A 210 -21.98 -2.82 1.95
C MET A 210 -21.15 -3.46 0.83
N ARG A 211 -21.18 -4.77 0.68
CA ARG A 211 -20.50 -5.50 -0.41
C ARG A 211 -20.96 -5.04 -1.78
N ILE A 212 -22.28 -4.94 -1.98
CA ILE A 212 -22.88 -4.47 -3.25
C ILE A 212 -22.48 -3.00 -3.50
N ALA A 213 -22.55 -2.14 -2.48
CA ALA A 213 -22.18 -0.73 -2.61
C ALA A 213 -20.70 -0.56 -2.98
N LYS A 214 -19.80 -1.32 -2.35
CA LYS A 214 -18.36 -1.31 -2.71
C LYS A 214 -18.15 -1.78 -4.14
N SER A 215 -18.70 -2.93 -4.51
CA SER A 215 -18.60 -3.47 -5.88
C SER A 215 -19.15 -2.49 -6.92
N TYR A 216 -20.30 -1.87 -6.65
CA TYR A 216 -20.88 -0.85 -7.53
C TYR A 216 -19.97 0.38 -7.65
N ALA A 217 -19.46 0.92 -6.54
CA ALA A 217 -18.56 2.06 -6.56
C ALA A 217 -17.29 1.77 -7.38
N LEU A 218 -16.65 0.61 -7.15
CA LEU A 218 -15.47 0.20 -7.90
C LEU A 218 -15.75 0.05 -9.41
N SER A 219 -16.90 -0.50 -9.78
CA SER A 219 -17.31 -0.65 -11.20
C SER A 219 -17.49 0.68 -11.90
N GLN A 220 -17.99 1.71 -11.22
CA GLN A 220 -18.22 3.05 -11.80
C GLN A 220 -16.95 3.90 -11.86
N LEU A 221 -16.06 3.73 -10.87
CA LEU A 221 -14.80 4.50 -10.82
C LEU A 221 -13.71 3.93 -11.76
N GLY A 222 -13.98 2.78 -12.39
CA GLY A 222 -13.03 2.05 -13.23
C GLY A 222 -11.88 1.46 -12.39
N GLN A 223 -11.66 0.18 -12.37
CA GLN A 223 -10.50 -0.44 -11.72
C GLN A 223 -9.29 -0.42 -12.68
N PRO A 224 -8.04 -0.48 -12.17
CA PRO A 224 -6.91 -0.77 -13.03
C PRO A 224 -7.15 -2.11 -13.70
N ASP A 225 -7.28 -2.11 -15.02
CA ASP A 225 -7.39 -3.33 -15.81
C ASP A 225 -6.00 -3.98 -16.01
N ALA A 226 -6.00 -5.19 -16.55
CA ALA A 226 -4.77 -5.94 -16.78
C ALA A 226 -3.79 -5.17 -17.69
N ASP A 227 -4.28 -4.47 -18.69
CA ASP A 227 -3.44 -3.72 -19.64
C ASP A 227 -2.78 -2.52 -18.97
N THR A 228 -3.50 -1.81 -18.10
CA THR A 228 -2.96 -0.71 -17.30
C THR A 228 -1.86 -1.21 -16.34
N ILE A 229 -2.09 -2.34 -15.68
CA ILE A 229 -1.12 -2.97 -14.78
C ILE A 229 0.13 -3.41 -15.56
N GLU A 230 -0.02 -4.13 -16.66
CA GLU A 230 1.10 -4.58 -17.48
C GLU A 230 1.89 -3.40 -18.07
N THR A 231 1.22 -2.35 -18.52
CA THR A 231 1.88 -1.10 -18.95
C THR A 231 2.74 -0.51 -17.83
N ALA A 232 2.22 -0.41 -16.62
CA ALA A 232 2.97 0.09 -15.47
C ALA A 232 4.20 -0.78 -15.13
N ILE A 233 4.07 -2.11 -15.24
CA ILE A 233 5.17 -3.06 -15.03
C ILE A 233 6.28 -2.86 -16.07
N HIS A 234 5.92 -2.70 -17.34
CA HIS A 234 6.89 -2.43 -18.41
C HIS A 234 7.64 -1.12 -18.20
N ILE A 235 6.93 -0.04 -17.87
CA ILE A 235 7.53 1.28 -17.61
C ILE A 235 8.48 1.21 -16.40
N LEU A 236 8.12 0.46 -15.34
CA LEU A 236 9.02 0.25 -14.21
C LEU A 236 10.28 -0.53 -14.62
N ALA A 237 10.13 -1.58 -15.43
CA ALA A 237 11.27 -2.35 -15.92
C ALA A 237 12.22 -1.48 -16.76
N ASP A 238 11.68 -0.63 -17.63
CA ASP A 238 12.46 0.36 -18.40
C ASP A 238 13.20 1.33 -17.47
N SER A 239 12.55 1.81 -16.42
CA SER A 239 13.17 2.68 -15.41
C SER A 239 14.32 1.99 -14.67
N TRP A 240 14.17 0.70 -14.30
CA TRP A 240 15.23 -0.09 -13.68
C TRP A 240 16.46 -0.30 -14.56
N GLU A 241 16.31 -0.28 -15.88
CA GLU A 241 17.39 -0.45 -16.88
C GLU A 241 18.10 0.88 -17.18
N GLY A 242 17.59 2.00 -16.68
CA GLY A 242 18.19 3.32 -16.86
C GLY A 242 19.41 3.57 -16.01
N ASP A 243 20.31 4.43 -16.49
CA ASP A 243 21.55 4.84 -15.78
C ASP A 243 21.21 5.55 -14.45
N GLU A 244 20.14 6.32 -14.40
CA GLU A 244 19.70 7.01 -13.18
C GLU A 244 19.31 6.05 -12.07
N ALA A 245 18.62 4.94 -12.38
CA ALA A 245 18.29 3.93 -11.40
C ALA A 245 19.55 3.29 -10.82
N SER A 246 20.51 2.94 -11.66
CA SER A 246 21.77 2.36 -11.22
C SER A 246 22.54 3.32 -10.31
N ALA A 247 22.66 4.61 -10.70
CA ALA A 247 23.35 5.63 -9.93
C ALA A 247 22.61 5.98 -8.62
N GLY A 248 21.29 6.12 -8.65
CA GLY A 248 20.49 6.45 -7.48
C GLY A 248 20.45 5.34 -6.43
N ILE A 249 20.33 4.09 -6.88
CA ILE A 249 20.36 2.92 -6.00
C ILE A 249 21.74 2.75 -5.38
N ALA A 250 22.83 2.87 -6.16
CA ALA A 250 24.19 2.84 -5.62
C ALA A 250 24.39 3.92 -4.56
N ALA A 251 24.05 5.17 -4.86
CA ALA A 251 24.15 6.27 -3.92
C ALA A 251 23.34 6.02 -2.62
N PHE A 252 22.16 5.44 -2.73
CA PHE A 252 21.33 5.10 -1.58
C PHE A 252 21.99 4.07 -0.66
N PHE A 253 22.54 2.98 -1.22
CA PHE A 253 23.23 1.94 -0.42
C PHE A 253 24.56 2.43 0.15
N ASP A 254 25.30 3.26 -0.59
CA ASP A 254 26.56 3.86 -0.17
C ASP A 254 26.38 5.05 0.77
N ARG A 255 25.14 5.46 1.02
CA ARG A 255 24.76 6.64 1.82
C ARG A 255 25.41 7.93 1.33
N THR A 256 25.49 8.07 0.02
CA THR A 256 26.01 9.26 -0.67
C THR A 256 24.88 10.02 -1.37
N SER A 257 25.16 11.21 -1.88
CA SER A 257 24.20 11.95 -2.71
C SER A 257 24.21 11.40 -4.14
N PRO A 258 23.04 11.17 -4.76
CA PRO A 258 23.00 10.81 -6.16
C PRO A 258 23.47 11.97 -7.05
N PRO A 259 23.88 11.71 -8.32
CA PRO A 259 24.49 12.74 -9.19
C PRO A 259 23.63 13.98 -9.45
N TRP A 260 22.33 13.89 -9.33
CA TRP A 260 21.39 15.01 -9.53
C TRP A 260 21.04 15.78 -8.26
N ALA A 261 21.54 15.36 -7.10
CA ALA A 261 21.33 16.06 -5.82
C ALA A 261 22.61 16.83 -5.49
N SER A 262 22.71 18.04 -5.98
CA SER A 262 23.79 19.01 -5.66
C SER A 262 23.38 19.93 -4.52
#